data_d348714537895b0b888bb0a0d49f37e8
#
_entry.id   d348714537895b0b888bb0a0d49f37e8
#
_cell.length_a   1.000
_cell.length_b   1.000
_cell.length_c   1.000
_cell.angle_alpha   90.00
_cell.angle_beta   90.00
_cell.angle_gamma   90.00
#
_symmetry.space_group_name_H-M   'P 1'
#
loop_
_entity.id
_entity.type
_entity.pdbx_description
1 polymer ?
#
loop_
_entity_poly.entity_id
_entity_poly.type
_entity_poly.pdbx_seq_one_letter_code
_entity_poly.pdbx_strand_id
1 'polypeptide(L)'
;QQHQTESENTVGHLQRLDSQSSAPFVQLHRVARSPAELLPMRWFVRGDIDGFFALALDNLVQLLLIDGLCRFVLGFSEELVYGRILPGVALSLVVGNLFYAYQARKLAEETGRDDVCALPYGINTVSLFAHVFLVMLPAKLAAQAAGAADPADVAWKAGLVACLGSGLIEFGGAFVAEKLRQYTPRAALLSTLSGIALGFIRLGFLFR
;
A
#
# COMPACT_ATOMS: atom_id res chain seq x y z
N GLN A 1 -43.04 -29.74 -9.27
CA GLN A 1 -42.90 -29.53 -7.81
C GLN A 1 -41.46 -29.68 -7.31
N GLN A 2 -40.60 -30.53 -7.90
CA GLN A 2 -39.20 -30.66 -7.48
C GLN A 2 -38.32 -29.48 -7.88
N HIS A 3 -38.55 -28.81 -9.00
CA HIS A 3 -37.76 -27.63 -9.43
C HIS A 3 -38.03 -26.36 -8.62
N GLN A 4 -39.19 -26.23 -7.98
CA GLN A 4 -39.51 -25.09 -7.11
C GLN A 4 -38.82 -25.19 -5.75
N THR A 5 -38.69 -26.39 -5.19
CA THR A 5 -38.03 -26.61 -3.90
C THR A 5 -36.52 -26.44 -3.95
N GLU A 6 -35.86 -26.74 -5.07
CA GLU A 6 -34.41 -26.47 -5.25
C GLU A 6 -34.11 -24.97 -5.39
N SER A 7 -34.97 -24.23 -6.07
CA SER A 7 -34.84 -22.78 -6.22
C SER A 7 -35.00 -22.03 -4.87
N GLU A 8 -35.97 -22.43 -4.06
CA GLU A 8 -36.17 -21.82 -2.72
C GLU A 8 -35.05 -22.16 -1.74
N ASN A 9 -34.49 -23.37 -1.80
CA ASN A 9 -33.33 -23.73 -0.99
C ASN A 9 -32.07 -22.98 -1.38
N THR A 10 -31.84 -22.71 -2.66
CA THR A 10 -30.67 -21.96 -3.15
C THR A 10 -30.77 -20.49 -2.77
N VAL A 11 -31.95 -19.88 -2.88
CA VAL A 11 -32.20 -18.49 -2.45
C VAL A 11 -32.05 -18.35 -0.93
N GLY A 12 -32.57 -19.29 -0.15
CA GLY A 12 -32.41 -19.31 1.31
C GLY A 12 -30.94 -19.47 1.75
N HIS A 13 -30.14 -20.23 0.99
CA HIS A 13 -28.71 -20.38 1.26
C HIS A 13 -27.93 -19.11 0.94
N LEU A 14 -28.25 -18.44 -0.18
CA LEU A 14 -27.64 -17.16 -0.55
C LEU A 14 -28.01 -16.04 0.42
N GLN A 15 -29.25 -15.99 0.90
CA GLN A 15 -29.67 -15.03 1.94
C GLN A 15 -28.96 -15.28 3.28
N ARG A 16 -28.69 -16.53 3.65
CA ARG A 16 -27.90 -16.83 4.86
C ARG A 16 -26.44 -16.44 4.72
N LEU A 17 -25.86 -16.59 3.54
CA LEU A 17 -24.49 -16.16 3.27
C LEU A 17 -24.36 -14.62 3.30
N ASP A 18 -25.40 -13.92 2.82
CA ASP A 18 -25.43 -12.45 2.84
C ASP A 18 -25.64 -11.90 4.26
N SER A 19 -26.46 -12.57 5.08
CA SER A 19 -26.63 -12.19 6.48
C SER A 19 -25.40 -12.48 7.36
N GLN A 20 -24.56 -13.45 6.99
CA GLN A 20 -23.27 -13.69 7.63
C GLN A 20 -22.17 -12.72 7.15
N SER A 21 -22.31 -12.19 5.93
CA SER A 21 -21.40 -11.16 5.38
C SER A 21 -21.64 -9.77 5.98
N SER A 22 -22.81 -9.52 6.56
CA SER A 22 -23.14 -8.27 7.24
C SER A 22 -22.83 -8.28 8.74
N ALA A 23 -22.09 -9.28 9.22
CA ALA A 23 -21.57 -9.23 10.58
C ALA A 23 -20.76 -7.94 10.77
N PRO A 24 -21.13 -7.08 11.74
CA PRO A 24 -20.41 -5.84 11.97
C PRO A 24 -18.94 -6.20 12.24
N PHE A 25 -18.09 -5.58 11.47
CA PHE A 25 -16.66 -5.68 11.59
C PHE A 25 -16.25 -5.41 13.03
N VAL A 26 -15.86 -6.52 13.69
CA VAL A 26 -15.32 -6.53 15.04
C VAL A 26 -16.21 -5.84 16.08
N GLN A 27 -17.23 -6.53 16.56
CA GLN A 27 -17.50 -6.43 17.99
C GLN A 27 -16.22 -6.93 18.68
N LEU A 28 -15.38 -5.98 19.07
CA LEU A 28 -14.37 -6.19 20.09
C LEU A 28 -15.08 -6.69 21.32
N HIS A 29 -15.29 -8.00 21.43
CA HIS A 29 -15.57 -8.61 22.70
C HIS A 29 -14.37 -8.28 23.57
N ARG A 30 -14.52 -7.21 24.33
CA ARG A 30 -13.67 -6.90 25.47
C ARG A 30 -13.90 -8.02 26.48
N VAL A 31 -13.29 -9.18 26.20
CA VAL A 31 -13.09 -10.18 27.25
C VAL A 31 -12.08 -9.55 28.17
N ALA A 32 -12.58 -8.95 29.25
CA ALA A 32 -11.76 -8.50 30.35
C ALA A 32 -11.09 -9.76 30.94
N ARG A 33 -9.91 -10.12 30.44
CA ARG A 33 -9.07 -11.13 31.08
C ARG A 33 -8.59 -10.54 32.39
N SER A 34 -8.63 -11.39 33.44
CA SER A 34 -8.10 -11.01 34.74
C SER A 34 -6.61 -10.68 34.64
N PRO A 35 -6.11 -9.74 35.47
CA PRO A 35 -4.70 -9.33 35.45
C PRO A 35 -3.68 -10.46 35.67
N ALA A 36 -4.14 -11.65 36.10
CA ALA A 36 -3.30 -12.81 36.43
C ALA A 36 -2.92 -13.68 35.21
N GLU A 37 -3.46 -13.43 34.00
CA GLU A 37 -3.17 -14.20 32.78
C GLU A 37 -2.37 -13.40 31.74
N LEU A 38 -1.54 -12.47 32.17
CA LEU A 38 -0.57 -11.81 31.27
C LEU A 38 0.55 -12.83 30.97
N LEU A 39 0.29 -13.71 30.00
CA LEU A 39 1.36 -14.48 29.36
C LEU A 39 2.45 -13.52 28.87
N PRO A 40 3.73 -13.89 28.97
CA PRO A 40 4.80 -13.04 28.47
C PRO A 40 4.55 -12.76 27.00
N MET A 41 4.31 -11.48 26.68
CA MET A 41 4.00 -11.07 25.31
C MET A 41 5.11 -11.50 24.37
N ARG A 42 4.77 -12.26 23.36
CA ARG A 42 5.71 -12.69 22.33
C ARG A 42 6.12 -11.50 21.48
N TRP A 43 7.42 -11.32 21.29
CA TRP A 43 7.96 -10.28 20.41
C TRP A 43 7.72 -10.59 18.93
N PHE A 44 7.56 -11.87 18.59
CA PHE A 44 7.33 -12.33 17.23
C PHE A 44 6.23 -13.38 17.23
N VAL A 45 5.34 -13.26 16.27
CA VAL A 45 4.32 -14.26 15.96
C VAL A 45 4.64 -14.90 14.61
N ARG A 46 4.07 -16.07 14.34
CA ARG A 46 4.35 -16.81 13.10
C ARG A 46 3.98 -15.99 11.86
N GLY A 47 2.92 -15.20 11.94
CA GLY A 47 2.50 -14.30 10.87
C GLY A 47 3.52 -13.22 10.51
N ASP A 48 4.37 -12.79 11.45
CA ASP A 48 5.42 -11.81 11.17
C ASP A 48 6.51 -12.38 10.25
N ILE A 49 6.79 -13.69 10.35
CA ILE A 49 7.77 -14.37 9.48
C ILE A 49 7.23 -14.43 8.05
N ASP A 50 6.00 -14.88 7.89
CA ASP A 50 5.35 -14.98 6.58
C ASP A 50 5.20 -13.57 5.94
N GLY A 51 4.79 -12.58 6.74
CA GLY A 51 4.71 -11.19 6.34
C GLY A 51 6.06 -10.59 5.95
N PHE A 52 7.12 -10.91 6.69
CA PHE A 52 8.47 -10.45 6.37
C PHE A 52 8.94 -10.93 5.01
N PHE A 53 8.82 -12.22 4.70
CA PHE A 53 9.24 -12.74 3.40
C PHE A 53 8.45 -12.14 2.24
N ALA A 54 7.12 -12.02 2.38
CA ALA A 54 6.28 -11.41 1.37
C ALA A 54 6.68 -9.93 1.15
N LEU A 55 6.82 -9.16 2.21
CA LEU A 55 7.18 -7.74 2.17
C LEU A 55 8.61 -7.51 1.66
N ALA A 56 9.57 -8.35 2.08
CA ALA A 56 10.96 -8.22 1.66
C ALA A 56 11.12 -8.45 0.15
N LEU A 57 10.44 -9.45 -0.40
CA LEU A 57 10.46 -9.73 -1.83
C LEU A 57 9.75 -8.62 -2.62
N ASP A 58 8.60 -8.15 -2.16
CA ASP A 58 7.88 -7.05 -2.80
C ASP A 58 8.72 -5.78 -2.82
N ASN A 59 9.25 -5.34 -1.67
CA ASN A 59 10.08 -4.15 -1.60
C ASN A 59 11.38 -4.28 -2.41
N LEU A 60 11.99 -5.47 -2.48
CA LEU A 60 13.15 -5.70 -3.33
C LEU A 60 12.83 -5.47 -4.81
N VAL A 61 11.70 -6.02 -5.29
CA VAL A 61 11.23 -5.81 -6.66
C VAL A 61 10.97 -4.32 -6.91
N GLN A 62 10.36 -3.61 -5.96
CA GLN A 62 10.09 -2.19 -6.08
C GLN A 62 11.38 -1.34 -6.11
N LEU A 63 12.38 -1.67 -5.31
CA LEU A 63 13.68 -0.99 -5.35
C LEU A 63 14.40 -1.19 -6.69
N LEU A 64 14.37 -2.42 -7.25
CA LEU A 64 14.90 -2.69 -8.58
C LEU A 64 14.12 -1.95 -9.68
N LEU A 65 12.81 -1.82 -9.51
CA LEU A 65 11.96 -1.05 -10.43
C LEU A 65 12.30 0.44 -10.38
N ILE A 66 12.51 1.01 -9.19
CA ILE A 66 12.95 2.40 -9.02
C ILE A 66 14.29 2.61 -9.70
N ASP A 67 15.27 1.72 -9.48
CA ASP A 67 16.56 1.79 -10.14
C ASP A 67 16.40 1.81 -11.67
N GLY A 68 15.66 0.85 -12.21
CA GLY A 68 15.41 0.74 -13.64
C GLY A 68 14.71 1.97 -14.23
N LEU A 69 13.66 2.48 -13.61
CA LEU A 69 12.92 3.66 -14.06
C LEU A 69 13.77 4.93 -13.97
N CYS A 70 14.51 5.11 -12.89
CA CYS A 70 15.36 6.29 -12.72
C CYS A 70 16.51 6.31 -13.71
N ARG A 71 17.18 5.18 -13.97
CA ARG A 71 18.32 5.11 -14.85
C ARG A 71 17.96 5.05 -16.33
N PHE A 72 17.02 4.18 -16.70
CA PHE A 72 16.73 3.92 -18.11
C PHE A 72 15.63 4.81 -18.69
N VAL A 73 14.64 5.24 -17.88
CA VAL A 73 13.56 6.12 -18.35
C VAL A 73 13.90 7.58 -18.10
N LEU A 74 14.29 7.91 -16.87
CA LEU A 74 14.60 9.29 -16.50
C LEU A 74 16.05 9.67 -16.82
N GLY A 75 16.94 8.71 -17.05
CA GLY A 75 18.36 8.96 -17.36
C GLY A 75 19.10 9.68 -16.24
N PHE A 76 18.77 9.36 -14.99
CA PHE A 76 19.46 9.91 -13.84
C PHE A 76 20.84 9.29 -13.67
N SER A 77 21.77 10.06 -13.11
CA SER A 77 23.11 9.57 -12.80
C SER A 77 23.08 8.51 -11.70
N GLU A 78 24.03 7.59 -11.75
CA GLU A 78 24.19 6.56 -10.69
C GLU A 78 24.39 7.20 -9.31
N GLU A 79 25.12 8.29 -9.24
CA GLU A 79 25.34 9.03 -8.00
C GLU A 79 24.03 9.55 -7.40
N LEU A 80 23.11 10.06 -8.21
CA LEU A 80 21.80 10.50 -7.74
C LEU A 80 20.94 9.32 -7.26
N VAL A 81 20.92 8.22 -8.03
CA VAL A 81 20.09 7.05 -7.74
C VAL A 81 20.57 6.34 -6.48
N TYR A 82 21.86 5.96 -6.44
CA TYR A 82 22.42 5.20 -5.30
C TYR A 82 22.82 6.07 -4.11
N GLY A 83 23.13 7.35 -4.35
CA GLY A 83 23.54 8.26 -3.28
C GLY A 83 22.38 8.96 -2.57
N ARG A 84 21.22 9.12 -3.22
CA ARG A 84 20.08 9.88 -2.66
C ARG A 84 18.76 9.15 -2.76
N ILE A 85 18.36 8.67 -3.94
CA ILE A 85 17.01 8.13 -4.14
C ILE A 85 16.82 6.82 -3.37
N LEU A 86 17.61 5.80 -3.66
CA LEU A 86 17.48 4.49 -3.02
C LEU A 86 17.72 4.52 -1.50
N PRO A 87 18.75 5.25 -0.98
CA PRO A 87 18.89 5.38 0.47
C PRO A 87 17.72 6.10 1.14
N GLY A 88 17.15 7.12 0.50
CA GLY A 88 15.98 7.83 1.00
C GLY A 88 14.76 6.92 1.08
N VAL A 89 14.50 6.13 0.03
CA VAL A 89 13.43 5.15 0.02
C VAL A 89 13.64 4.07 1.07
N ALA A 90 14.87 3.52 1.17
CA ALA A 90 15.19 2.51 2.18
C ALA A 90 14.97 3.02 3.60
N LEU A 91 15.40 4.25 3.90
CA LEU A 91 15.17 4.88 5.20
C LEU A 91 13.67 5.02 5.51
N SER A 92 12.87 5.46 4.52
CA SER A 92 11.42 5.55 4.66
C SER A 92 10.78 4.19 4.97
N LEU A 93 11.22 3.13 4.29
CA LEU A 93 10.75 1.77 4.55
C LEU A 93 11.06 1.32 5.98
N VAL A 94 12.29 1.58 6.46
CA VAL A 94 12.68 1.23 7.84
C VAL A 94 11.81 1.97 8.86
N VAL A 95 11.67 3.28 8.71
CA VAL A 95 10.87 4.11 9.63
C VAL A 95 9.40 3.68 9.63
N GLY A 96 8.80 3.46 8.45
CA GLY A 96 7.41 3.04 8.33
C GLY A 96 7.15 1.65 8.94
N ASN A 97 8.02 0.68 8.68
CA ASN A 97 7.88 -0.66 9.25
C ASN A 97 8.07 -0.67 10.77
N LEU A 98 9.01 0.11 11.31
CA LEU A 98 9.17 0.27 12.76
C LEU A 98 7.95 0.90 13.41
N PHE A 99 7.34 1.88 12.76
CA PHE A 99 6.11 2.52 13.25
C PHE A 99 4.94 1.52 13.31
N TYR A 100 4.74 0.71 12.27
CA TYR A 100 3.69 -0.31 12.27
C TYR A 100 3.97 -1.46 13.24
N ALA A 101 5.23 -1.83 13.45
CA ALA A 101 5.61 -2.78 14.50
C ALA A 101 5.28 -2.25 15.90
N TYR A 102 5.55 -0.97 16.15
CA TYR A 102 5.17 -0.30 17.39
C TYR A 102 3.64 -0.28 17.58
N GLN A 103 2.87 0.04 16.53
CA GLN A 103 1.40 0.04 16.61
C GLN A 103 0.84 -1.36 16.86
N ALA A 104 1.37 -2.39 16.21
CA ALA A 104 0.95 -3.77 16.41
C ALA A 104 1.18 -4.20 17.86
N ARG A 105 2.35 -3.88 18.41
CA ARG A 105 2.66 -4.15 19.82
C ARG A 105 1.68 -3.45 20.76
N LYS A 106 1.45 -2.15 20.55
CA LYS A 106 0.52 -1.38 21.36
C LYS A 106 -0.89 -1.98 21.31
N LEU A 107 -1.37 -2.37 20.12
CA LEU A 107 -2.66 -3.02 19.96
C LEU A 107 -2.72 -4.38 20.67
N ALA A 108 -1.66 -5.17 20.60
CA ALA A 108 -1.55 -6.45 21.32
C ALA A 108 -1.64 -6.24 22.83
N GLU A 109 -0.94 -5.22 23.37
CA GLU A 109 -0.99 -4.84 24.79
C GLU A 109 -2.39 -4.41 25.21
N GLU A 110 -3.05 -3.55 24.44
CA GLU A 110 -4.40 -3.05 24.74
C GLU A 110 -5.50 -4.11 24.65
N THR A 111 -5.35 -5.07 23.73
CA THR A 111 -6.36 -6.10 23.48
C THR A 111 -6.09 -7.42 24.20
N GLY A 112 -4.88 -7.59 24.77
CA GLY A 112 -4.45 -8.85 25.40
C GLY A 112 -4.34 -10.02 24.41
N ARG A 113 -4.14 -9.73 23.11
CA ARG A 113 -4.01 -10.72 22.04
C ARG A 113 -2.53 -11.02 21.79
N ASP A 114 -2.23 -12.28 21.52
CA ASP A 114 -0.90 -12.78 21.20
C ASP A 114 -0.69 -13.13 19.72
N ASP A 115 -1.71 -12.85 18.88
CA ASP A 115 -1.75 -13.15 17.45
C ASP A 115 -1.72 -11.90 16.56
N VAL A 116 -1.40 -10.72 17.11
CA VAL A 116 -1.36 -9.46 16.38
C VAL A 116 -0.05 -9.35 15.60
N CYS A 117 -0.15 -9.22 14.27
CA CYS A 117 0.98 -8.96 13.37
C CYS A 117 1.06 -7.48 13.00
N ALA A 118 2.27 -7.01 12.70
CA ALA A 118 2.46 -5.68 12.12
C ALA A 118 1.85 -5.59 10.71
N LEU A 119 1.26 -4.44 10.38
CA LEU A 119 0.86 -4.16 9.00
C LEU A 119 2.13 -3.97 8.14
N PRO A 120 2.17 -4.51 6.93
CA PRO A 120 3.27 -4.30 6.02
C PRO A 120 3.29 -2.84 5.54
N TYR A 121 4.45 -2.21 5.59
CA TYR A 121 4.69 -0.90 4.99
C TYR A 121 5.63 -1.07 3.79
N GLY A 122 5.14 -0.77 2.59
CA GLY A 122 5.85 -0.97 1.34
C GLY A 122 5.64 0.17 0.36
N ILE A 123 6.37 0.10 -0.76
CA ILE A 123 6.28 1.07 -1.84
C ILE A 123 4.99 0.82 -2.64
N ASN A 124 4.23 1.88 -2.88
CA ASN A 124 3.04 1.80 -3.74
C ASN A 124 3.44 1.86 -5.22
N THR A 125 3.36 0.73 -5.91
CA THR A 125 3.71 0.60 -7.33
C THR A 125 2.94 1.56 -8.23
N VAL A 126 1.64 1.73 -8.00
CA VAL A 126 0.79 2.63 -8.80
C VAL A 126 1.26 4.07 -8.65
N SER A 127 1.53 4.50 -7.42
CA SER A 127 2.05 5.83 -7.12
C SER A 127 3.43 6.04 -7.73
N LEU A 128 4.31 5.02 -7.67
CA LEU A 128 5.63 5.06 -8.30
C LEU A 128 5.54 5.33 -9.81
N PHE A 129 4.72 4.56 -10.52
CA PHE A 129 4.52 4.79 -11.96
C PHE A 129 3.91 6.15 -12.25
N ALA A 130 2.92 6.60 -11.46
CA ALA A 130 2.32 7.91 -11.63
C ALA A 130 3.35 9.03 -11.45
N HIS A 131 4.20 8.96 -10.43
CA HIS A 131 5.25 9.95 -10.23
C HIS A 131 6.26 9.98 -11.38
N VAL A 132 6.69 8.82 -11.85
CA VAL A 132 7.67 8.74 -12.94
C VAL A 132 7.08 9.21 -14.28
N PHE A 133 5.95 8.66 -14.69
CA PHE A 133 5.43 8.89 -16.04
C PHE A 133 4.56 10.12 -16.17
N LEU A 134 3.83 10.53 -15.12
CA LEU A 134 2.92 11.68 -15.19
C LEU A 134 3.53 12.97 -14.63
N VAL A 135 4.62 12.90 -13.87
CA VAL A 135 5.26 14.08 -13.28
C VAL A 135 6.70 14.23 -13.73
N MET A 136 7.57 13.27 -13.41
CA MET A 136 9.01 13.42 -13.61
C MET A 136 9.41 13.41 -15.08
N LEU A 137 8.88 12.49 -15.87
CA LEU A 137 9.18 12.39 -17.30
C LEU A 137 8.68 13.60 -18.09
N PRO A 138 7.43 14.08 -17.95
CA PRO A 138 6.99 15.32 -18.57
C PRO A 138 7.78 16.54 -18.13
N ALA A 139 8.14 16.66 -16.85
CA ALA A 139 8.99 17.75 -16.36
C ALA A 139 10.38 17.73 -17.00
N LYS A 140 10.98 16.53 -17.16
CA LYS A 140 12.27 16.37 -17.86
C LYS A 140 12.17 16.83 -19.31
N LEU A 141 11.16 16.34 -20.05
CA LEU A 141 10.95 16.68 -21.44
C LEU A 141 10.69 18.19 -21.66
N ALA A 142 9.89 18.79 -20.77
CA ALA A 142 9.66 20.24 -20.81
C ALA A 142 10.93 21.04 -20.53
N ALA A 143 11.74 20.61 -19.56
CA ALA A 143 13.02 21.24 -19.25
C ALA A 143 14.03 21.11 -20.41
N GLN A 144 14.05 19.96 -21.10
CA GLN A 144 14.86 19.76 -22.29
C GLN A 144 14.43 20.70 -23.44
N ALA A 145 13.12 20.80 -23.68
CA ALA A 145 12.58 21.69 -24.71
C ALA A 145 12.85 23.17 -24.40
N ALA A 146 12.91 23.55 -23.14
CA ALA A 146 13.24 24.89 -22.68
C ALA A 146 14.74 25.18 -22.65
N GLY A 147 15.60 24.22 -22.99
CA GLY A 147 17.05 24.40 -22.99
C GLY A 147 17.66 24.49 -21.58
N ALA A 148 17.04 23.89 -20.57
CA ALA A 148 17.56 23.88 -19.20
C ALA A 148 18.92 23.18 -19.15
N ALA A 149 19.84 23.69 -18.33
CA ALA A 149 21.19 23.16 -18.20
C ALA A 149 21.21 21.73 -17.61
N ASP A 150 20.30 21.43 -16.70
CA ASP A 150 20.14 20.10 -16.10
C ASP A 150 18.67 19.69 -16.03
N PRO A 151 18.12 19.07 -17.08
CA PRO A 151 16.76 18.56 -17.11
C PRO A 151 16.49 17.43 -16.10
N ALA A 152 17.54 16.69 -15.71
CA ALA A 152 17.40 15.60 -14.73
C ALA A 152 17.16 16.16 -13.32
N ASP A 153 17.86 17.23 -12.95
CA ASP A 153 17.63 17.91 -11.66
C ASP A 153 16.23 18.53 -11.59
N VAL A 154 15.75 19.10 -12.69
CA VAL A 154 14.36 19.62 -12.75
C VAL A 154 13.35 18.51 -12.53
N ALA A 155 13.53 17.36 -13.20
CA ALA A 155 12.64 16.20 -13.02
C ALA A 155 12.70 15.65 -11.60
N TRP A 156 13.90 15.57 -11.01
CA TRP A 156 14.08 15.15 -9.64
C TRP A 156 13.34 16.06 -8.64
N LYS A 157 13.51 17.36 -8.77
CA LYS A 157 12.81 18.34 -7.92
C LYS A 157 11.29 18.27 -8.10
N ALA A 158 10.82 18.12 -9.33
CA ALA A 158 9.38 17.92 -9.60
C ALA A 158 8.85 16.66 -8.92
N GLY A 159 9.61 15.55 -8.95
CA GLY A 159 9.28 14.32 -8.24
C GLY A 159 9.18 14.51 -6.73
N LEU A 160 10.14 15.23 -6.13
CA LEU A 160 10.12 15.52 -4.68
C LEU A 160 8.88 16.34 -4.28
N VAL A 161 8.54 17.37 -5.06
CA VAL A 161 7.33 18.18 -4.82
C VAL A 161 6.08 17.34 -4.95
N ALA A 162 6.01 16.47 -5.96
CA ALA A 162 4.88 15.57 -6.15
C ALA A 162 4.73 14.56 -4.99
N CYS A 163 5.84 13.98 -4.52
CA CYS A 163 5.84 13.10 -3.35
C CYS A 163 5.34 13.81 -2.09
N LEU A 164 5.81 15.04 -1.85
CA LEU A 164 5.33 15.84 -0.72
C LEU A 164 3.83 16.15 -0.85
N GLY A 165 3.39 16.54 -2.05
CA GLY A 165 1.97 16.82 -2.34
C GLY A 165 1.10 15.59 -2.13
N SER A 166 1.54 14.43 -2.63
CA SER A 166 0.85 13.15 -2.43
C SER A 166 0.74 12.81 -0.94
N GLY A 167 1.83 12.93 -0.18
CA GLY A 167 1.82 12.70 1.27
C GLY A 167 0.86 13.64 2.03
N LEU A 168 0.78 14.91 1.63
CA LEU A 168 -0.19 15.86 2.22
C LEU A 168 -1.64 15.50 1.88
N ILE A 169 -1.91 15.05 0.66
CA ILE A 169 -3.24 14.59 0.24
C ILE A 169 -3.62 13.32 1.02
N GLU A 170 -2.71 12.36 1.16
CA GLU A 170 -2.93 11.13 1.93
C GLU A 170 -3.19 11.43 3.40
N PHE A 171 -2.39 12.34 3.98
CA PHE A 171 -2.59 12.79 5.36
C PHE A 171 -3.96 13.47 5.54
N GLY A 172 -4.34 14.37 4.63
CA GLY A 172 -5.67 14.98 4.64
C GLY A 172 -6.80 13.96 4.44
N GLY A 173 -6.57 12.99 3.54
CA GLY A 173 -7.49 11.88 3.27
C GLY A 173 -7.76 11.00 4.49
N ALA A 174 -6.79 10.84 5.38
CA ALA A 174 -6.94 10.04 6.60
C ALA A 174 -8.10 10.52 7.49
N PHE A 175 -8.38 11.82 7.53
CA PHE A 175 -9.50 12.38 8.31
C PHE A 175 -10.88 12.06 7.73
N VAL A 176 -10.97 11.81 6.44
CA VAL A 176 -12.24 11.48 5.74
C VAL A 176 -12.34 10.01 5.36
N ALA A 177 -11.25 9.26 5.49
CA ALA A 177 -11.15 7.86 5.07
C ALA A 177 -12.20 6.96 5.72
N GLU A 178 -12.52 7.16 7.00
CA GLU A 178 -13.54 6.38 7.72
C GLU A 178 -14.93 6.58 7.11
N LYS A 179 -15.31 7.84 6.80
CA LYS A 179 -16.59 8.15 6.16
C LYS A 179 -16.63 7.56 4.74
N LEU A 180 -15.56 7.74 3.98
CA LEU A 180 -15.46 7.22 2.63
C LEU A 180 -15.58 5.69 2.60
N ARG A 181 -14.96 5.00 3.54
CA ARG A 181 -15.03 3.55 3.70
C ARG A 181 -16.45 3.05 3.98
N GLN A 182 -17.25 3.82 4.75
CA GLN A 182 -18.63 3.47 5.06
C GLN A 182 -19.55 3.55 3.83
N TYR A 183 -19.29 4.49 2.92
CA TYR A 183 -20.09 4.70 1.72
C TYR A 183 -19.58 3.92 0.49
N THR A 184 -18.34 3.42 0.52
CA THR A 184 -17.75 2.74 -0.64
C THR A 184 -17.71 1.24 -0.45
N PRO A 185 -18.40 0.44 -1.28
CA PRO A 185 -18.32 -1.01 -1.25
C PRO A 185 -16.87 -1.50 -1.45
N ARG A 186 -16.45 -2.52 -0.70
CA ARG A 186 -15.10 -3.10 -0.82
C ARG A 186 -14.78 -3.57 -2.25
N ALA A 187 -15.77 -4.13 -2.94
CA ALA A 187 -15.62 -4.56 -4.33
C ALA A 187 -15.25 -3.41 -5.27
N ALA A 188 -15.81 -2.21 -5.05
CA ALA A 188 -15.50 -1.02 -5.85
C ALA A 188 -14.04 -0.56 -5.62
N LEU A 189 -13.54 -0.58 -4.40
CA LEU A 189 -12.14 -0.25 -4.10
C LEU A 189 -11.17 -1.23 -4.75
N LEU A 190 -11.44 -2.54 -4.65
CA LEU A 190 -10.59 -3.57 -5.25
C LEU A 190 -10.62 -3.52 -6.78
N SER A 191 -11.77 -3.27 -7.39
CA SER A 191 -11.89 -3.17 -8.86
C SER A 191 -11.15 -1.93 -9.39
N THR A 192 -11.19 -0.82 -8.67
CA THR A 192 -10.44 0.40 -9.03
C THR A 192 -8.94 0.16 -9.00
N LEU A 193 -8.42 -0.45 -7.93
CA LEU A 193 -6.99 -0.81 -7.83
C LEU A 193 -6.56 -1.76 -8.95
N SER A 194 -7.35 -2.79 -9.23
CA SER A 194 -7.07 -3.73 -10.31
C SER A 194 -7.10 -3.05 -11.68
N GLY A 195 -8.07 -2.17 -11.93
CA GLY A 195 -8.18 -1.40 -13.17
C GLY A 195 -6.97 -0.50 -13.42
N ILE A 196 -6.50 0.20 -12.39
CA ILE A 196 -5.33 1.07 -12.46
C ILE A 196 -4.07 0.23 -12.72
N ALA A 197 -3.86 -0.88 -12.00
CA ALA A 197 -2.72 -1.77 -12.19
C ALA A 197 -2.66 -2.32 -13.62
N LEU A 198 -3.77 -2.81 -14.16
CA LEU A 198 -3.87 -3.29 -15.54
C LEU A 198 -3.62 -2.18 -16.56
N GLY A 199 -4.09 -0.95 -16.29
CA GLY A 199 -3.83 0.22 -17.12
C GLY A 199 -2.33 0.52 -17.24
N PHE A 200 -1.60 0.55 -16.12
CA PHE A 200 -0.16 0.81 -16.12
C PHE A 200 0.65 -0.33 -16.78
N ILE A 201 0.27 -1.59 -16.58
CA ILE A 201 0.91 -2.72 -17.25
C ILE A 201 0.76 -2.57 -18.78
N ARG A 202 -0.43 -2.23 -19.27
CA ARG A 202 -0.66 -2.00 -20.71
C ARG A 202 0.15 -0.84 -21.27
N LEU A 203 0.28 0.27 -20.54
CA LEU A 203 1.11 1.39 -20.94
C LEU A 203 2.58 1.00 -21.11
N GLY A 204 3.12 0.16 -20.23
CA GLY A 204 4.48 -0.36 -20.34
C GLY A 204 4.74 -1.16 -21.62
N PHE A 205 3.72 -1.82 -22.18
CA PHE A 205 3.82 -2.53 -23.48
C PHE A 205 3.60 -1.60 -24.69
N LEU A 206 2.87 -0.50 -24.52
CA LEU A 206 2.57 0.43 -25.62
C LEU A 206 3.78 1.32 -25.96
N PHE A 207 4.65 1.57 -25.00
CA PHE A 207 5.85 2.42 -25.17
C PHE A 207 7.13 1.64 -25.50
N ARG A 208 7.03 0.34 -25.74
CA ARG A 208 8.09 -0.49 -26.32
C ARG A 208 7.95 -0.61 -27.83
#